data_062c9eab511758ae9f6dab5629bc34c4
#
_entry.id   062c9eab511758ae9f6dab5629bc34c4
#
_cell.length_a   1.000
_cell.length_b   1.000
_cell.length_c   1.000
_cell.angle_alpha   90.00
_cell.angle_beta   90.00
_cell.angle_gamma   90.00
#
_symmetry.space_group_name_H-M   'P 1'
#
loop_
_entity.id
_entity.type
_entity.pdbx_description
1 polymer ?
#
loop_
_entity_poly.entity_id
_entity_poly.type
_entity_poly.pdbx_seq_one_letter_code
_entity_poly.pdbx_strand_id
1 'polypeptide(L)'
;NEILENIKAMVALANENQIKAILCSVLPANKFYWNPKIKPADKVIELNTLIENYALENNIPYVDYYSAMVDSNKGLQLQYGEDGVHPNLLGYKVMEGILLPYLKIE
;
A
#
# COMPACT_ATOMS: atom_id res chain seq x y z
N ASN A 1 -9.73 10.01 9.28
CA ASN A 1 -9.51 8.58 9.14
C ASN A 1 -8.48 8.10 10.16
N GLU A 2 -8.87 7.13 10.97
CA GLU A 2 -8.03 6.62 12.06
C GLU A 2 -6.73 5.98 11.56
N ILE A 3 -6.80 5.27 10.46
CA ILE A 3 -5.59 4.63 9.87
C ILE A 3 -4.60 5.71 9.45
N LEU A 4 -5.08 6.76 8.79
CA LEU A 4 -4.20 7.86 8.37
C LEU A 4 -3.58 8.56 9.58
N GLU A 5 -4.36 8.77 10.65
CA GLU A 5 -3.81 9.39 11.86
C GLU A 5 -2.73 8.55 12.50
N ASN A 6 -2.88 7.22 12.48
CA ASN A 6 -1.84 6.31 12.96
C ASN A 6 -0.58 6.39 12.09
N ILE A 7 -0.74 6.49 10.79
CA ILE A 7 0.39 6.66 9.86
C ILE A 7 1.13 7.98 10.16
N LYS A 8 0.40 9.06 10.38
CA LYS A 8 1.00 10.36 10.73
C LYS A 8 1.81 10.27 12.02
N ALA A 9 1.29 9.55 13.01
CA ALA A 9 2.00 9.35 14.28
C ALA A 9 3.31 8.58 14.07
N MET A 10 3.29 7.54 13.24
CA MET A 10 4.49 6.77 12.92
C MET A 10 5.53 7.61 12.18
N VAL A 11 5.08 8.45 11.25
CA VAL A 11 5.98 9.36 10.51
C VAL A 11 6.62 10.37 11.48
N ALA A 12 5.83 10.91 12.40
CA ALA A 12 6.36 11.85 13.41
C ALA A 12 7.46 11.21 14.27
N LEU A 13 7.23 9.95 14.71
CA LEU A 13 8.23 9.22 15.48
C LEU A 13 9.50 8.96 14.67
N ALA A 14 9.34 8.60 13.38
CA ALA A 14 10.49 8.39 12.50
C ALA A 14 11.30 9.68 12.38
N ASN A 15 10.65 10.81 12.15
CA ASN A 15 11.31 12.11 11.99
C ASN A 15 12.05 12.51 13.27
N GLU A 16 11.46 12.29 14.43
CA GLU A 16 12.11 12.60 15.72
C GLU A 16 13.39 11.80 15.94
N ASN A 17 13.49 10.63 15.33
CA ASN A 17 14.63 9.72 15.46
C ASN A 17 15.54 9.71 14.23
N GLN A 18 15.40 10.70 13.35
CA GLN A 18 16.18 10.85 12.13
C GLN A 18 16.10 9.62 11.21
N ILE A 19 14.93 8.97 11.19
CA ILE A 19 14.65 7.85 10.32
C ILE A 19 13.86 8.36 9.12
N LYS A 20 14.33 8.04 7.92
CA LYS A 20 13.64 8.43 6.69
C LYS A 20 12.43 7.54 6.47
N ALA A 21 11.24 8.14 6.37
CA ALA A 21 10.00 7.40 6.13
C ALA A 21 9.76 7.24 4.64
N ILE A 22 9.23 6.08 4.26
CA ILE A 22 8.70 5.79 2.93
C ILE A 22 7.30 5.24 3.15
N LEU A 23 6.30 5.80 2.47
CA LEU A 23 4.93 5.33 2.59
C LEU A 23 4.57 4.48 1.38
N CYS A 24 3.80 3.42 1.62
CA CYS A 24 3.40 2.48 0.58
C CYS A 24 1.88 2.43 0.49
N SER A 25 1.37 2.18 -0.72
CA SER A 25 -0.05 1.92 -0.89
C SER A 25 -0.46 0.62 -0.20
N VAL A 26 -1.74 0.54 0.16
CA VAL A 26 -2.36 -0.73 0.54
C VAL A 26 -2.57 -1.52 -0.75
N LEU A 27 -2.39 -2.83 -0.70
CA LEU A 27 -2.59 -3.71 -1.85
C LEU A 27 -4.08 -3.76 -2.23
N PRO A 28 -4.39 -4.00 -3.52
CA PRO A 28 -5.77 -4.15 -3.92
C PRO A 28 -6.43 -5.35 -3.25
N ALA A 29 -7.70 -5.21 -2.86
CA ALA A 29 -8.53 -6.30 -2.39
C ALA A 29 -9.98 -5.92 -2.64
N ASN A 30 -10.74 -6.80 -3.26
CA ASN A 30 -12.15 -6.52 -3.54
C ASN A 30 -13.09 -7.43 -2.75
N LYS A 31 -12.56 -8.40 -2.03
CA LYS A 31 -13.34 -9.34 -1.23
C LYS A 31 -12.44 -10.04 -0.23
N PHE A 32 -12.95 -10.25 0.99
CA PHE A 32 -12.27 -11.08 1.97
C PHE A 32 -12.94 -12.45 1.99
N TYR A 33 -12.18 -13.52 1.74
CA TYR A 33 -12.73 -14.87 1.66
C TYR A 33 -13.32 -15.35 3.00
N TRP A 34 -12.79 -14.83 4.12
CA TRP A 34 -13.29 -15.15 5.46
C TRP A 34 -14.56 -14.37 5.82
N ASN A 35 -14.89 -13.32 5.11
CA ASN A 35 -16.09 -12.54 5.31
C ASN A 35 -16.52 -11.87 3.99
N PRO A 36 -17.21 -12.61 3.11
CA PRO A 36 -17.57 -12.08 1.78
C PRO A 36 -18.51 -10.87 1.80
N LYS A 37 -19.11 -10.58 2.95
CA LYS A 37 -19.99 -9.40 3.10
C LYS A 37 -19.20 -8.10 3.12
N ILE A 38 -17.94 -8.14 3.51
CA ILE A 38 -17.08 -6.96 3.50
C ILE A 38 -16.56 -6.77 2.08
N LYS A 39 -16.72 -5.56 1.55
CA LYS A 39 -16.28 -5.20 0.20
C LYS A 39 -15.27 -4.06 0.30
N PRO A 40 -13.97 -4.38 0.39
CA PRO A 40 -12.96 -3.37 0.69
C PRO A 40 -12.50 -2.52 -0.49
N ALA A 41 -12.90 -2.86 -1.73
CA ALA A 41 -12.34 -2.24 -2.93
C ALA A 41 -12.29 -0.71 -2.88
N ASP A 42 -13.42 -0.07 -2.63
CA ASP A 42 -13.50 1.40 -2.64
C ASP A 42 -12.79 2.01 -1.44
N LYS A 43 -12.82 1.32 -0.30
CA LYS A 43 -12.13 1.79 0.91
C LYS A 43 -10.62 1.75 0.74
N VAL A 44 -10.09 0.75 0.04
CA VAL A 44 -8.66 0.67 -0.27
C VAL A 44 -8.27 1.86 -1.15
N ILE A 45 -9.04 2.13 -2.19
CA ILE A 45 -8.77 3.26 -3.09
C ILE A 45 -8.81 4.58 -2.33
N GLU A 46 -9.83 4.78 -1.50
CA GLU A 46 -9.97 6.00 -0.69
C GLU A 46 -8.78 6.17 0.25
N LEU A 47 -8.40 5.11 0.96
CA LEU A 47 -7.27 5.17 1.88
C LEU A 47 -5.97 5.47 1.14
N ASN A 48 -5.73 4.82 0.00
CA ASN A 48 -4.53 5.08 -0.79
C ASN A 48 -4.46 6.52 -1.28
N THR A 49 -5.60 7.11 -1.64
CA THR A 49 -5.66 8.53 -2.01
C THR A 49 -5.24 9.42 -0.85
N LEU A 50 -5.73 9.11 0.36
CA LEU A 50 -5.37 9.88 1.57
C LEU A 50 -3.88 9.75 1.89
N ILE A 51 -3.33 8.54 1.79
CA ILE A 51 -1.90 8.30 2.07
C ILE A 51 -1.03 9.03 1.05
N GLU A 52 -1.38 8.94 -0.22
CA GLU A 52 -0.61 9.59 -1.29
C GLU A 52 -0.61 11.10 -1.13
N ASN A 53 -1.78 11.69 -0.86
CA ASN A 53 -1.87 13.14 -0.66
C ASN A 53 -1.04 13.60 0.53
N TYR A 54 -1.09 12.85 1.63
CA TYR A 54 -0.27 13.16 2.81
C TYR A 54 1.23 13.06 2.47
N ALA A 55 1.63 12.04 1.74
CA ALA A 55 3.02 11.87 1.32
C ALA A 55 3.49 13.06 0.46
N LEU A 56 2.68 13.46 -0.51
CA LEU A 56 2.99 14.60 -1.38
C LEU A 56 3.12 15.89 -0.59
N GLU A 57 2.21 16.15 0.34
CA GLU A 57 2.23 17.37 1.15
C GLU A 57 3.44 17.45 2.07
N ASN A 58 4.02 16.32 2.43
CA ASN A 58 5.12 16.24 3.39
C ASN A 58 6.44 15.80 2.75
N ASN A 59 6.52 15.77 1.42
CA ASN A 59 7.71 15.36 0.68
C ASN A 59 8.23 13.99 1.06
N ILE A 60 7.30 13.05 1.32
CA ILE A 60 7.60 11.66 1.64
C ILE A 60 7.44 10.84 0.37
N PRO A 61 8.41 9.97 0.01
CA PRO A 61 8.23 9.07 -1.12
C PRO A 61 7.02 8.15 -0.93
N TYR A 62 6.23 7.96 -1.97
CA TYR A 62 5.07 7.09 -1.97
C TYR A 62 5.27 5.97 -2.97
N VAL A 63 5.23 4.72 -2.50
CA VAL A 63 5.43 3.53 -3.33
C VAL A 63 4.06 2.98 -3.73
N ASP A 64 3.75 3.02 -5.00
CA ASP A 64 2.44 2.61 -5.52
C ASP A 64 2.46 1.15 -6.00
N TYR A 65 2.25 0.22 -5.07
CA TYR A 65 2.06 -1.18 -5.42
C TYR A 65 0.70 -1.42 -6.07
N TYR A 66 -0.30 -0.64 -5.65
CA TYR A 66 -1.68 -0.86 -6.06
C TYR A 66 -1.83 -0.85 -7.58
N SER A 67 -1.33 0.17 -8.23
CA SER A 67 -1.50 0.34 -9.68
C SER A 67 -0.88 -0.79 -10.49
N ALA A 68 0.21 -1.38 -10.00
CA ALA A 68 0.91 -2.48 -10.68
C ALA A 68 0.24 -3.84 -10.46
N MET A 69 -0.54 -3.99 -9.39
CA MET A 69 -1.03 -5.29 -8.94
C MET A 69 -2.56 -5.44 -9.00
N VAL A 70 -3.28 -4.37 -9.29
CA VAL A 70 -4.74 -4.38 -9.35
C VAL A 70 -5.24 -5.04 -10.64
N ASP A 71 -6.34 -5.79 -10.55
CA ASP A 71 -7.02 -6.36 -11.70
C ASP A 71 -8.14 -5.41 -12.19
N SER A 72 -8.92 -5.86 -13.18
CA SER A 72 -10.00 -5.05 -13.75
C SER A 72 -11.21 -4.90 -12.81
N ASN A 73 -11.25 -5.66 -11.72
CA ASN A 73 -12.34 -5.65 -10.74
C ASN A 73 -11.93 -5.04 -9.40
N LYS A 74 -10.87 -4.25 -9.39
CA LYS A 74 -10.33 -3.58 -8.19
C LYS A 74 -9.82 -4.57 -7.14
N GLY A 75 -9.44 -5.77 -7.57
CA GLY A 75 -8.90 -6.80 -6.71
C GLY A 75 -7.43 -7.06 -6.99
N LEU A 76 -6.83 -7.92 -6.17
CA LEU A 76 -5.46 -8.36 -6.41
C LEU A 76 -5.47 -9.38 -7.55
N GLN A 77 -4.59 -9.18 -8.55
CA GLN A 77 -4.47 -10.15 -9.65
C GLN A 77 -4.15 -11.54 -9.07
N LEU A 78 -4.88 -12.56 -9.55
CA LEU A 78 -4.74 -13.92 -9.01
C LEU A 78 -3.32 -14.47 -9.14
N GLN A 79 -2.60 -14.07 -10.17
CA GLN A 79 -1.20 -14.50 -10.33
C GLN A 79 -0.29 -14.02 -9.19
N TYR A 80 -0.68 -12.95 -8.49
CA TYR A 80 0.09 -12.39 -7.39
C TYR A 80 -0.41 -12.84 -6.02
N GLY A 81 -1.61 -13.39 -5.95
CA GLY A 81 -2.16 -13.89 -4.69
C GLY A 81 -3.46 -14.65 -4.93
N GLU A 82 -3.43 -15.98 -4.78
CA GLU A 82 -4.57 -16.85 -5.13
C GLU A 82 -5.80 -16.61 -4.26
N ASP A 83 -5.63 -16.16 -3.01
CA ASP A 83 -6.77 -15.86 -2.14
C ASP A 83 -7.34 -14.46 -2.36
N GLY A 84 -6.71 -13.67 -3.23
CA GLY A 84 -7.17 -12.32 -3.53
C GLY A 84 -6.80 -11.27 -2.49
N VAL A 85 -6.03 -11.64 -1.48
CA VAL A 85 -5.66 -10.74 -0.36
C VAL A 85 -4.17 -10.77 -0.08
N HIS A 86 -3.58 -11.94 0.08
CA HIS A 86 -2.18 -12.09 0.48
C HIS A 86 -1.29 -12.35 -0.73
N PRO A 87 -0.19 -11.58 -0.90
CA PRO A 87 0.72 -11.83 -2.01
C PRO A 87 1.43 -13.17 -1.85
N ASN A 88 1.62 -13.86 -2.98
CA ASN A 88 2.45 -15.04 -3.06
C ASN A 88 3.89 -14.64 -3.41
N LEU A 89 4.75 -15.62 -3.71
CA LEU A 89 6.15 -15.34 -4.05
C LEU A 89 6.29 -14.40 -5.25
N LEU A 90 5.50 -14.61 -6.30
CA LEU A 90 5.52 -13.75 -7.48
C LEU A 90 5.07 -12.33 -7.11
N GLY A 91 4.02 -12.21 -6.30
CA GLY A 91 3.55 -10.92 -5.82
C GLY A 91 4.63 -10.17 -5.05
N TYR A 92 5.33 -10.84 -4.14
CA TYR A 92 6.43 -10.23 -3.39
C TYR A 92 7.59 -9.82 -4.29
N LYS A 93 7.89 -10.60 -5.32
CA LYS A 93 8.94 -10.23 -6.28
C LYS A 93 8.60 -8.97 -7.06
N VAL A 94 7.33 -8.82 -7.44
CA VAL A 94 6.86 -7.60 -8.11
C VAL A 94 7.00 -6.40 -7.16
N MET A 95 6.56 -6.56 -5.90
CA MET A 95 6.67 -5.51 -4.90
C MET A 95 8.12 -5.11 -4.66
N GLU A 96 9.02 -6.09 -4.56
CA GLU A 96 10.45 -5.83 -4.40
C GLU A 96 11.00 -4.98 -5.55
N GLY A 97 10.66 -5.33 -6.78
CA GLY A 97 11.10 -4.57 -7.94
C GLY A 97 10.60 -3.12 -7.96
N ILE A 98 9.39 -2.91 -7.45
CA ILE A 98 8.82 -1.56 -7.36
C ILE A 98 9.49 -0.76 -6.23
N LEU A 99 9.76 -1.40 -5.11
CA LEU A 99 10.33 -0.74 -3.93
C LEU A 99 11.82 -0.39 -4.08
N LEU A 100 12.61 -1.25 -4.71
CA LEU A 100 14.06 -1.10 -4.77
C LEU A 100 14.55 0.30 -5.19
N PRO A 101 13.96 0.96 -6.22
CA PRO A 101 14.42 2.31 -6.58
C PRO A 101 14.29 3.34 -5.47
N TYR A 102 13.38 3.12 -4.52
CA TYR A 102 13.16 4.05 -3.39
C TYR A 102 14.15 3.81 -2.25
N LEU A 103 14.87 2.70 -2.27
CA LEU A 103 15.81 2.33 -1.22
C LEU A 103 17.25 2.72 -1.54
N LYS A 104 17.47 3.55 -2.54
CA LYS A 104 18.81 3.99 -2.90
C LYS A 104 19.46 4.72 -1.72
N ILE A 105 20.59 4.19 -1.31
CA ILE A 105 21.43 4.80 -0.29
C ILE A 105 22.57 5.51 -1.01
N GLU A 106 22.68 6.79 -0.77
CA GLU A 106 23.78 7.58 -1.32
C GLU A 106 24.88 7.76 -0.31
#